data_aae811dca18221e29e56842999430332
#
_entry.id   aae811dca18221e29e56842999430332
#
_cell.length_a   1.000
_cell.length_b   1.000
_cell.length_c   1.000
_cell.angle_alpha   90.00
_cell.angle_beta   90.00
_cell.angle_gamma   90.00
#
_symmetry.space_group_name_H-M   'P 1'
#
loop_
_entity.id
_entity.type
_entity.pdbx_description
1 polymer ?
#
loop_
_entity_poly.entity_id
_entity_poly.type
_entity_poly.pdbx_seq_one_letter_code
_entity_poly.pdbx_strand_id
1 'polypeptide(L)'
;MYKRQEYYRLITHFFLHFGFDHLFNNMISLLILGYSLEKVTGKIRFLILYFLSGILAGIVSLAYNLSMAQESVSCGASGAIYGLMGALLVMLVVGNRGRLSSEVPRYILYLAISLYSGMQDPTIDNAAHIGGFVAGAVICLCMTRFIRMEVSYES
;
A
#
# COMPACT_ATOMS: atom_id res chain seq x y z
N MET A 1 -4.70 8.86 -19.42
CA MET A 1 -5.53 7.69 -19.11
C MET A 1 -7.01 7.97 -19.35
N TYR A 2 -7.67 8.83 -18.58
CA TYR A 2 -9.11 9.11 -18.68
C TYR A 2 -9.55 9.57 -20.08
N LYS A 3 -8.89 10.60 -20.67
CA LYS A 3 -9.20 11.13 -22.01
C LYS A 3 -9.08 10.10 -23.15
N ARG A 4 -8.27 9.03 -22.97
CA ARG A 4 -8.06 7.96 -23.98
C ARG A 4 -8.73 6.65 -23.61
N GLN A 5 -9.49 6.59 -22.48
CA GLN A 5 -10.14 5.38 -21.95
C GLN A 5 -9.20 4.18 -21.76
N GLU A 6 -7.91 4.46 -21.45
CA GLU A 6 -6.87 3.43 -21.25
C GLU A 6 -6.90 2.89 -19.80
N TYR A 7 -8.03 2.33 -19.37
CA TYR A 7 -8.26 1.87 -17.99
C TYR A 7 -7.33 0.74 -17.55
N TYR A 8 -6.77 -0.02 -18.49
CA TYR A 8 -5.76 -1.05 -18.20
C TYR A 8 -4.53 -0.48 -17.48
N ARG A 9 -4.27 0.81 -17.61
CA ARG A 9 -3.16 1.49 -16.91
C ARG A 9 -3.32 1.51 -15.40
N LEU A 10 -4.54 1.30 -14.86
CA LEU A 10 -4.76 1.11 -13.42
C LEU A 10 -4.10 -0.14 -12.86
N ILE A 11 -3.74 -1.07 -13.72
CA ILE A 11 -3.01 -2.30 -13.36
C ILE A 11 -1.57 -2.23 -13.85
N THR A 12 -1.36 -1.83 -15.10
CA THR A 12 -0.02 -1.91 -15.73
C THR A 12 0.97 -0.91 -15.16
N HIS A 13 0.53 0.18 -14.52
CA HIS A 13 1.44 1.15 -13.90
C HIS A 13 2.30 0.56 -12.78
N PHE A 14 1.88 -0.52 -12.12
CA PHE A 14 2.66 -1.21 -11.08
C PHE A 14 3.99 -1.77 -11.60
N PHE A 15 4.05 -2.08 -12.88
CA PHE A 15 5.19 -2.73 -13.53
C PHE A 15 6.12 -1.73 -14.22
N LEU A 16 5.77 -0.44 -14.21
CA LEU A 16 6.56 0.63 -14.79
C LEU A 16 7.26 1.42 -13.69
N HIS A 17 8.51 1.81 -13.93
CA HIS A 17 9.30 2.59 -12.97
C HIS A 17 10.10 3.67 -13.70
N PHE A 18 10.30 4.83 -13.06
CA PHE A 18 11.04 5.97 -13.64
C PHE A 18 12.56 5.76 -13.76
N GLY A 19 13.10 4.69 -13.20
CA GLY A 19 14.52 4.37 -13.26
C GLY A 19 14.89 3.20 -12.36
N PHE A 20 16.18 2.84 -12.39
CA PHE A 20 16.69 1.69 -11.66
C PHE A 20 16.53 1.85 -10.15
N ASP A 21 16.87 3.01 -9.59
CA ASP A 21 16.78 3.24 -8.13
C ASP A 21 15.33 3.15 -7.64
N HIS A 22 14.38 3.67 -8.42
CA HIS A 22 12.95 3.58 -8.11
C HIS A 22 12.49 2.11 -8.13
N LEU A 23 12.87 1.34 -9.14
CA LEU A 23 12.57 -0.09 -9.22
C LEU A 23 13.20 -0.84 -8.06
N PHE A 24 14.49 -0.61 -7.79
CA PHE A 24 15.24 -1.30 -6.75
C PHE A 24 14.63 -1.07 -5.36
N ASN A 25 14.34 0.19 -5.01
CA ASN A 25 13.71 0.54 -3.74
C ASN A 25 12.33 -0.09 -3.57
N ASN A 26 11.52 -0.11 -4.63
CA ASN A 26 10.22 -0.79 -4.62
C ASN A 26 10.39 -2.30 -4.41
N MET A 27 11.32 -2.95 -5.09
CA MET A 27 11.55 -4.39 -4.97
C MET A 27 12.06 -4.78 -3.58
N ILE A 28 12.99 -4.03 -3.00
CA ILE A 28 13.47 -4.26 -1.62
C ILE A 28 12.32 -4.10 -0.62
N SER A 29 11.54 -3.03 -0.75
CA SER A 29 10.39 -2.78 0.12
C SER A 29 9.34 -3.89 0.00
N LEU A 30 9.04 -4.31 -1.22
CA LEU A 30 8.11 -5.41 -1.48
C LEU A 30 8.62 -6.74 -0.94
N LEU A 31 9.92 -7.02 -1.05
CA LEU A 31 10.52 -8.24 -0.52
C LEU A 31 10.39 -8.30 1.02
N ILE A 32 10.75 -7.22 1.71
CA ILE A 32 10.74 -7.16 3.17
C ILE A 32 9.31 -7.19 3.72
N LEU A 33 8.45 -6.29 3.25
CA LEU A 33 7.06 -6.19 3.71
C LEU A 33 6.22 -7.35 3.21
N GLY A 34 6.40 -7.75 1.96
CA GLY A 34 5.66 -8.81 1.31
C GLY A 34 5.90 -10.16 1.99
N TYR A 35 7.17 -10.51 2.23
CA TYR A 35 7.50 -11.75 2.94
C TYR A 35 6.84 -11.83 4.32
N SER A 36 6.93 -10.73 5.09
CA SER A 36 6.35 -10.67 6.44
C SER A 36 4.83 -10.81 6.41
N LEU A 37 4.16 -10.10 5.50
CA LEU A 37 2.70 -10.11 5.38
C LEU A 37 2.18 -11.42 4.79
N GLU A 38 2.81 -11.93 3.74
CA GLU A 38 2.41 -13.20 3.12
C GLU A 38 2.45 -14.35 4.12
N LYS A 39 3.48 -14.39 4.98
CA LYS A 39 3.62 -15.41 6.03
C LYS A 39 2.45 -15.40 7.02
N VAL A 40 1.89 -14.22 7.32
CA VAL A 40 0.79 -14.07 8.29
C VAL A 40 -0.58 -14.21 7.61
N THR A 41 -0.75 -13.66 6.41
CA THR A 41 -2.06 -13.61 5.74
C THR A 41 -2.30 -14.79 4.80
N GLY A 42 -1.24 -15.46 4.36
CA GLY A 42 -1.28 -16.43 3.27
C GLY A 42 -1.28 -15.76 1.89
N LYS A 43 -0.89 -16.52 0.87
CA LYS A 43 -0.64 -16.04 -0.51
C LYS A 43 -1.83 -15.29 -1.12
N ILE A 44 -3.02 -15.86 -1.03
CA ILE A 44 -4.20 -15.29 -1.70
C ILE A 44 -4.57 -13.93 -1.09
N ARG A 45 -4.62 -13.84 0.25
CA ARG A 45 -4.95 -12.60 0.96
C ARG A 45 -3.88 -11.52 0.74
N PHE A 46 -2.61 -11.92 0.71
CA PHE A 46 -1.51 -11.03 0.35
C PHE A 46 -1.68 -10.44 -1.06
N LEU A 47 -1.97 -11.28 -2.07
CA LEU A 47 -2.20 -10.81 -3.44
C LEU A 47 -3.40 -9.86 -3.53
N ILE A 48 -4.49 -10.16 -2.82
CA ILE A 48 -5.66 -9.26 -2.76
C ILE A 48 -5.26 -7.91 -2.14
N LEU A 49 -4.55 -7.93 -1.00
CA LEU A 49 -4.06 -6.70 -0.36
C LEU A 49 -3.20 -5.88 -1.33
N TYR A 50 -2.23 -6.51 -1.97
CA TYR A 50 -1.30 -5.84 -2.86
C TYR A 50 -2.01 -5.22 -4.07
N PHE A 51 -2.73 -6.02 -4.85
CA PHE A 51 -3.35 -5.53 -6.08
C PHE A 51 -4.50 -4.58 -5.83
N LEU A 52 -5.38 -4.89 -4.88
CA LEU A 52 -6.56 -4.06 -4.63
C LEU A 52 -6.17 -2.70 -4.03
N SER A 53 -5.23 -2.67 -3.06
CA SER A 53 -4.74 -1.40 -2.51
C SER A 53 -4.02 -0.56 -3.55
N GLY A 54 -3.25 -1.18 -4.44
CA GLY A 54 -2.57 -0.47 -5.51
C GLY A 54 -3.52 0.08 -6.57
N ILE A 55 -4.57 -0.66 -6.95
CA ILE A 55 -5.62 -0.14 -7.86
C ILE A 55 -6.33 1.05 -7.20
N LEU A 56 -6.70 0.95 -5.93
CA LEU A 56 -7.33 2.04 -5.19
C LEU A 56 -6.39 3.25 -5.05
N ALA A 57 -5.10 3.02 -4.82
CA ALA A 57 -4.07 4.07 -4.84
C ALA A 57 -4.07 4.84 -6.17
N GLY A 58 -4.07 4.12 -7.29
CA GLY A 58 -4.13 4.72 -8.63
C GLY A 58 -5.43 5.50 -8.88
N ILE A 59 -6.56 5.02 -8.36
CA ILE A 59 -7.84 5.74 -8.45
C ILE A 59 -7.80 7.03 -7.63
N VAL A 60 -7.27 7.00 -6.40
CA VAL A 60 -7.13 8.18 -5.54
C VAL A 60 -6.21 9.20 -6.19
N SER A 61 -5.05 8.77 -6.71
CA SER A 61 -4.14 9.64 -7.45
C SER A 61 -4.81 10.29 -8.66
N LEU A 62 -5.52 9.51 -9.46
CA LEU A 62 -6.25 10.02 -10.62
C LEU A 62 -7.30 11.07 -10.21
N ALA A 63 -8.10 10.77 -9.17
CA ALA A 63 -9.12 11.68 -8.66
C ALA A 63 -8.50 12.99 -8.15
N TYR A 64 -7.39 12.91 -7.42
CA TYR A 64 -6.65 14.06 -6.93
C TYR A 64 -6.13 14.93 -8.08
N ASN A 65 -5.46 14.34 -9.06
CA ASN A 65 -4.91 15.05 -10.22
C ASN A 65 -6.01 15.73 -11.07
N LEU A 66 -7.16 15.07 -11.23
CA LEU A 66 -8.30 15.65 -11.91
C LEU A 66 -8.86 16.85 -11.15
N SER A 67 -8.95 16.78 -9.82
CA SER A 67 -9.45 17.87 -8.99
C SER A 67 -8.52 19.09 -8.99
N MET A 68 -7.22 18.87 -9.11
CA MET A 68 -6.19 19.92 -9.15
C MET A 68 -5.88 20.40 -10.57
N ALA A 69 -6.57 19.88 -11.60
CA ALA A 69 -6.29 20.16 -13.01
C ALA A 69 -4.82 19.93 -13.39
N GLN A 70 -4.16 18.96 -12.73
CA GLN A 70 -2.76 18.60 -12.96
C GLN A 70 -2.65 17.44 -13.96
N GLU A 71 -1.70 17.55 -14.90
CA GLU A 71 -1.31 16.43 -15.74
C GLU A 71 -0.06 15.80 -15.12
N SER A 72 -0.22 14.66 -14.48
CA SER A 72 0.89 13.89 -13.92
C SER A 72 0.90 12.46 -14.48
N VAL A 73 2.09 11.89 -14.53
CA VAL A 73 2.29 10.47 -14.84
C VAL A 73 2.65 9.78 -13.54
N SER A 74 1.79 8.85 -13.12
CA SER A 74 2.04 7.99 -11.97
C SER A 74 2.45 6.60 -12.44
N CYS A 75 3.56 6.08 -11.94
CA CYS A 75 4.00 4.71 -12.18
C CYS A 75 4.80 4.20 -11.00
N GLY A 76 4.81 2.87 -10.83
CA GLY A 76 5.52 2.17 -9.76
C GLY A 76 4.60 1.34 -8.87
N ALA A 77 5.21 0.39 -8.19
CA ALA A 77 4.53 -0.48 -7.23
C ALA A 77 4.26 0.22 -5.87
N SER A 78 4.76 1.44 -5.69
CA SER A 78 4.80 2.11 -4.38
C SER A 78 3.42 2.31 -3.74
N GLY A 79 2.38 2.65 -4.52
CA GLY A 79 1.02 2.75 -4.01
C GLY A 79 0.52 1.43 -3.38
N ALA A 80 0.82 0.29 -4.02
CA ALA A 80 0.51 -1.03 -3.45
C ALA A 80 1.38 -1.34 -2.22
N ILE A 81 2.66 -0.97 -2.25
CA ILE A 81 3.58 -1.14 -1.11
C ILE A 81 3.11 -0.33 0.10
N TYR A 82 2.67 0.92 -0.09
CA TYR A 82 2.04 1.69 0.97
C TYR A 82 0.74 1.02 1.47
N GLY A 83 0.01 0.34 0.60
CA GLY A 83 -1.12 -0.49 1.00
C GLY A 83 -0.71 -1.64 1.92
N LEU A 84 0.38 -2.33 1.62
CA LEU A 84 0.95 -3.34 2.53
C LEU A 84 1.40 -2.71 3.86
N MET A 85 1.94 -1.49 3.84
CA MET A 85 2.29 -0.75 5.06
C MET A 85 1.05 -0.45 5.91
N GLY A 86 -0.06 -0.03 5.30
CA GLY A 86 -1.33 0.18 6.00
C GLY A 86 -1.87 -1.10 6.63
N ALA A 87 -1.81 -2.21 5.90
CA ALA A 87 -2.20 -3.53 6.40
C ALA A 87 -1.34 -3.98 7.60
N LEU A 88 -0.01 -3.78 7.51
CA LEU A 88 0.91 -4.12 8.60
C LEU A 88 0.61 -3.31 9.86
N LEU A 89 0.34 -2.01 9.74
CA LEU A 89 -0.06 -1.19 10.89
C LEU A 89 -1.30 -1.75 11.58
N VAL A 90 -2.32 -2.11 10.81
CA VAL A 90 -3.54 -2.73 11.35
C VAL A 90 -3.22 -4.02 12.09
N MET A 91 -2.37 -4.87 11.54
CA MET A 91 -1.97 -6.13 12.20
C MET A 91 -1.21 -5.89 13.49
N LEU A 92 -0.30 -4.91 13.53
CA LEU A 92 0.45 -4.54 14.72
C LEU A 92 -0.47 -4.02 15.85
N VAL A 93 -1.52 -3.27 15.49
CA VAL A 93 -2.47 -2.71 16.45
C VAL A 93 -3.50 -3.75 16.90
N VAL A 94 -4.11 -4.47 15.95
CA VAL A 94 -5.21 -5.41 16.24
C VAL A 94 -4.69 -6.75 16.76
N GLY A 95 -3.55 -7.22 16.25
CA GLY A 95 -2.94 -8.51 16.62
C GLY A 95 -2.49 -8.59 18.07
N ASN A 96 -2.14 -7.46 18.69
CA ASN A 96 -1.71 -7.38 20.09
C ASN A 96 -2.85 -7.20 21.11
N ARG A 97 -4.08 -7.57 20.77
CA ARG A 97 -5.25 -7.49 21.65
C ARG A 97 -5.43 -6.13 22.34
N GLY A 98 -5.18 -5.04 21.60
CA GLY A 98 -5.29 -3.67 22.09
C GLY A 98 -4.08 -3.15 22.89
N ARG A 99 -3.02 -3.93 23.08
CA ARG A 99 -1.72 -3.43 23.53
C ARG A 99 -0.94 -2.94 22.30
N LEU A 100 -0.51 -1.69 22.32
CA LEU A 100 0.39 -1.19 21.30
C LEU A 100 1.70 -1.99 21.38
N SER A 101 2.05 -2.67 20.29
CA SER A 101 3.37 -3.28 20.15
C SER A 101 4.45 -2.21 20.30
N SER A 102 5.57 -2.54 20.96
CA SER A 102 6.74 -1.67 21.01
C SER A 102 7.29 -1.29 19.63
N GLU A 103 6.90 -2.03 18.59
CA GLU A 103 7.27 -1.76 17.19
C GLU A 103 6.41 -0.68 16.54
N VAL A 104 5.18 -0.41 17.05
CA VAL A 104 4.27 0.57 16.45
C VAL A 104 4.88 1.97 16.37
N PRO A 105 5.51 2.54 17.42
CA PRO A 105 6.12 3.87 17.34
C PRO A 105 7.24 3.94 16.30
N ARG A 106 8.08 2.92 16.21
CA ARG A 106 9.16 2.83 15.21
C ARG A 106 8.60 2.79 13.79
N TYR A 107 7.55 2.01 13.61
CA TYR A 107 6.87 1.87 12.33
C TYR A 107 6.20 3.18 11.88
N ILE A 108 5.52 3.88 12.81
CA ILE A 108 4.92 5.19 12.53
C ILE A 108 6.00 6.21 12.18
N LEU A 109 7.13 6.22 12.89
CA LEU A 109 8.25 7.10 12.58
C LEU A 109 8.81 6.83 11.16
N TYR A 110 9.01 5.56 10.80
CA TYR A 110 9.45 5.18 9.46
C TYR A 110 8.47 5.65 8.39
N LEU A 111 7.17 5.43 8.61
CA LEU A 111 6.11 5.87 7.70
C LEU A 111 6.10 7.39 7.54
N ALA A 112 6.21 8.13 8.64
CA ALA A 112 6.25 9.59 8.63
C ALA A 112 7.46 10.13 7.85
N ILE A 113 8.65 9.54 8.06
CA ILE A 113 9.86 9.91 7.32
C ILE A 113 9.70 9.59 5.84
N SER A 114 9.14 8.44 5.49
CA SER A 114 8.92 8.03 4.10
C SER A 114 7.95 8.98 3.37
N LEU A 115 6.85 9.34 4.01
CA LEU A 115 5.90 10.32 3.45
C LEU A 115 6.52 11.72 3.35
N TYR A 116 7.23 12.16 4.40
CA TYR A 116 7.92 13.45 4.39
C TYR A 116 8.95 13.55 3.25
N SER A 117 9.77 12.50 3.08
CA SER A 117 10.74 12.44 1.97
C SER A 117 10.05 12.50 0.61
N GLY A 118 8.90 11.81 0.47
CA GLY A 118 8.09 11.87 -0.74
C GLY A 118 7.53 13.27 -1.02
N MET A 119 7.22 14.05 0.02
CA MET A 119 6.74 15.44 -0.15
C MET A 119 7.83 16.40 -0.64
N GLN A 120 9.10 16.05 -0.46
CA GLN A 120 10.23 16.87 -0.94
C GLN A 120 10.55 16.62 -2.42
N ASP A 121 10.05 15.53 -3.00
CA ASP A 121 10.29 15.16 -4.39
C ASP A 121 8.99 15.29 -5.21
N PRO A 122 8.91 16.27 -6.13
CA PRO A 122 7.73 16.50 -6.96
C PRO A 122 7.43 15.36 -7.93
N THR A 123 8.35 14.42 -8.12
CA THR A 123 8.14 13.23 -8.96
C THR A 123 7.40 12.11 -8.23
N ILE A 124 7.25 12.23 -6.90
CA ILE A 124 6.59 11.23 -6.07
C ILE A 124 5.09 11.51 -5.96
N ASP A 125 4.29 10.51 -6.28
CA ASP A 125 2.83 10.55 -6.18
C ASP A 125 2.35 10.27 -4.74
N ASN A 126 2.38 11.32 -3.91
CA ASN A 126 1.92 11.22 -2.52
C ASN A 126 0.42 10.92 -2.38
N ALA A 127 -0.40 11.30 -3.36
CA ALA A 127 -1.81 10.96 -3.36
C ALA A 127 -2.01 9.44 -3.50
N ALA A 128 -1.23 8.79 -4.39
CA ALA A 128 -1.20 7.33 -4.49
C ALA A 128 -0.69 6.67 -3.20
N HIS A 129 0.35 7.22 -2.56
CA HIS A 129 0.91 6.68 -1.32
C HIS A 129 -0.11 6.69 -0.18
N ILE A 130 -0.73 7.84 0.07
CA ILE A 130 -1.75 8.00 1.11
C ILE A 130 -2.99 7.15 0.79
N GLY A 131 -3.45 7.20 -0.45
CA GLY A 131 -4.60 6.41 -0.91
C GLY A 131 -4.36 4.91 -0.76
N GLY A 132 -3.18 4.43 -1.14
CA GLY A 132 -2.77 3.03 -0.98
C GLY A 132 -2.71 2.62 0.50
N PHE A 133 -2.08 3.42 1.34
CA PHE A 133 -1.98 3.17 2.78
C PHE A 133 -3.36 3.01 3.43
N VAL A 134 -4.27 3.95 3.18
CA VAL A 134 -5.64 3.92 3.71
C VAL A 134 -6.40 2.71 3.17
N ALA A 135 -6.30 2.45 1.86
CA ALA A 135 -6.96 1.31 1.24
C ALA A 135 -6.50 -0.02 1.84
N GLY A 136 -5.18 -0.22 1.97
CA GLY A 136 -4.62 -1.43 2.57
C GLY A 136 -5.02 -1.63 4.02
N ALA A 137 -5.06 -0.54 4.82
CA ALA A 137 -5.54 -0.58 6.19
C ALA A 137 -7.02 -1.03 6.26
N VAL A 138 -7.89 -0.44 5.43
CA VAL A 138 -9.32 -0.79 5.38
C VAL A 138 -9.53 -2.24 4.94
N ILE A 139 -8.85 -2.66 3.85
CA ILE A 139 -8.93 -4.03 3.35
C ILE A 139 -8.50 -5.03 4.44
N CYS A 140 -7.39 -4.74 5.14
CA CYS A 140 -6.90 -5.58 6.22
C CYS A 140 -7.89 -5.64 7.39
N LEU A 141 -8.50 -4.54 7.79
CA LEU A 141 -9.55 -4.51 8.82
C LEU A 141 -10.75 -5.38 8.44
N CYS A 142 -11.17 -5.34 7.19
CA CYS A 142 -12.24 -6.21 6.69
C CYS A 142 -11.82 -7.68 6.75
N MET A 143 -10.57 -7.99 6.40
CA MET A 143 -10.04 -9.35 6.40
C MET A 143 -9.80 -9.90 7.81
N THR A 144 -9.46 -9.07 8.81
CA THR A 144 -9.18 -9.53 10.18
C THR A 144 -10.38 -10.18 10.85
N ARG A 145 -11.60 -9.82 10.47
CA ARG A 145 -12.82 -10.51 10.91
C ARG A 145 -12.82 -11.99 10.49
N PHE A 146 -12.38 -12.28 9.26
CA PHE A 146 -12.31 -13.64 8.73
C PHE A 146 -11.11 -14.42 9.31
N ILE A 147 -9.95 -13.77 9.47
CA ILE A 147 -8.74 -14.40 10.06
C ILE A 147 -8.98 -14.81 11.51
N ARG A 148 -9.68 -14.02 12.31
CA ARG A 148 -10.02 -14.36 13.70
C ARG A 148 -10.96 -15.56 13.82
N MET A 149 -11.84 -15.78 12.85
CA MET A 149 -12.73 -16.94 12.85
C MET A 149 -11.98 -18.25 12.58
N GLU A 150 -10.99 -18.24 11.68
CA GLU A 150 -10.19 -19.44 11.38
C GLU A 150 -9.32 -19.88 12.58
N VAL A 151 -8.67 -18.96 13.27
CA VAL A 151 -7.83 -19.26 14.45
C VAL A 151 -8.62 -19.77 15.65
N SER A 152 -9.91 -19.45 15.76
CA SER A 152 -10.76 -19.97 16.86
C SER A 152 -11.34 -21.37 16.61
N TYR A 153 -11.21 -21.93 15.40
CA TYR A 153 -11.63 -23.30 15.07
C TYR A 153 -10.50 -24.32 15.21
N GLU A 154 -9.24 -23.88 15.35
CA GLU A 154 -8.08 -24.73 15.52
C GLU A 154 -7.60 -24.85 17.00
N SER A 155 -8.28 -24.21 17.93
CA SER A 155 -8.04 -24.26 19.37
C SER A 155 -9.13 -25.03 20.09
#